data_1c4552c408fa5cf42314b687ec3aa682
#
_entry.id   1c4552c408fa5cf42314b687ec3aa682
#
_cell.length_a   1.000
_cell.length_b   1.000
_cell.length_c   1.000
_cell.angle_alpha   90.00
_cell.angle_beta   90.00
_cell.angle_gamma   90.00
#
_symmetry.space_group_name_H-M   'P 1'
#
loop_
_entity.id
_entity.type
_entity.pdbx_description
1 polymer ?
#
loop_
_entity_poly.entity_id
_entity_poly.type
_entity_poly.pdbx_seq_one_letter_code
_entity_poly.pdbx_strand_id
1 'polypeptide(L)'
;MIQPNHPYGEESEKIGLKLNIQKMKIITSGTMTSWQIDGETVETESDFIFLGSKITADGDCSHEIKRRLLLGRKVMANLDSILKSRDITLTTKVRLVKAMVFPVVMYGCVSWTVKKAEHQRIYTFELWCWRRLLRVPWTAKRSNQSILKEIRPGCSLEEMMLKLKLQYFSHLMRKKS
;
A
#
# COMPACT_ATOMS: atom_id res chain seq x y z
N MET A 1 4.98 -15.59 -34.45
CA MET A 1 4.83 -14.12 -34.29
C MET A 1 3.34 -13.83 -34.23
N ILE A 2 2.79 -13.56 -33.08
CA ILE A 2 1.40 -13.12 -32.94
C ILE A 2 1.48 -11.60 -32.99
N GLN A 3 1.08 -10.99 -34.09
CA GLN A 3 0.80 -9.57 -34.14
C GLN A 3 -0.58 -9.38 -33.52
N PRO A 4 -0.73 -8.77 -32.35
CA PRO A 4 -2.02 -8.28 -31.93
C PRO A 4 -2.29 -6.99 -32.71
N ASN A 5 -3.22 -7.02 -33.64
CA ASN A 5 -3.89 -5.80 -34.09
C ASN A 5 -4.41 -5.09 -32.84
N HIS A 6 -3.87 -3.92 -32.56
CA HIS A 6 -4.19 -3.20 -31.35
C HIS A 6 -5.45 -2.37 -31.58
N PRO A 7 -6.63 -2.82 -31.12
CA PRO A 7 -7.88 -2.08 -31.27
C PRO A 7 -7.90 -0.75 -30.47
N TYR A 8 -6.94 -0.56 -29.56
CA TYR A 8 -6.89 0.61 -28.69
C TYR A 8 -6.38 1.90 -29.39
N GLY A 9 -5.58 1.78 -30.46
CA GLY A 9 -5.09 2.92 -31.25
C GLY A 9 -6.25 3.59 -31.99
N GLU A 10 -7.03 2.82 -32.72
CA GLU A 10 -8.15 3.31 -33.52
C GLU A 10 -9.28 3.94 -32.67
N GLU A 11 -9.58 3.35 -31.51
CA GLU A 11 -10.62 3.90 -30.61
C GLU A 11 -10.18 5.20 -29.92
N SER A 12 -8.90 5.33 -29.57
CA SER A 12 -8.38 6.56 -28.98
C SER A 12 -8.30 7.71 -29.98
N GLU A 13 -7.96 7.43 -31.24
CA GLU A 13 -7.93 8.43 -32.30
C GLU A 13 -9.31 8.99 -32.62
N LYS A 14 -10.37 8.18 -32.55
CA LYS A 14 -11.77 8.65 -32.74
C LYS A 14 -12.17 9.75 -31.75
N ILE A 15 -11.57 9.78 -30.57
CA ILE A 15 -11.82 10.77 -29.52
C ILE A 15 -10.70 11.82 -29.43
N GLY A 16 -9.80 11.87 -30.42
CA GLY A 16 -8.71 12.86 -30.50
C GLY A 16 -7.55 12.63 -29.52
N LEU A 17 -7.43 11.45 -28.91
CA LEU A 17 -6.34 11.09 -28.02
C LEU A 17 -5.28 10.31 -28.79
N LYS A 18 -4.01 10.69 -28.63
CA LYS A 18 -2.87 9.94 -29.16
C LYS A 18 -2.16 9.17 -28.05
N LEU A 19 -1.90 7.90 -28.29
CA LEU A 19 -1.08 7.05 -27.41
C LEU A 19 0.35 7.60 -27.34
N ASN A 20 0.84 7.81 -26.11
CA ASN A 20 2.24 8.19 -25.91
C ASN A 20 3.06 6.93 -25.60
N ILE A 21 3.63 6.32 -26.64
CA ILE A 21 4.36 5.05 -26.58
C ILE A 21 5.57 5.14 -25.64
N GLN A 22 6.26 6.30 -25.57
CA GLN A 22 7.40 6.52 -24.68
C GLN A 22 7.03 6.46 -23.18
N LYS A 23 5.75 6.71 -22.85
CA LYS A 23 5.23 6.58 -21.47
C LYS A 23 4.59 5.24 -21.18
N MET A 24 4.43 4.40 -22.19
CA MET A 24 3.90 3.06 -21.99
C MET A 24 4.92 2.16 -21.33
N LYS A 25 4.47 1.38 -20.38
CA LYS A 25 5.26 0.35 -19.69
C LYS A 25 4.51 -0.96 -19.74
N ILE A 26 5.20 -2.01 -20.07
CA ILE A 26 4.62 -3.35 -20.16
C ILE A 26 5.22 -4.21 -19.05
N ILE A 27 4.36 -4.87 -18.29
CA ILE A 27 4.76 -5.95 -17.38
C ILE A 27 4.31 -7.28 -17.99
N THR A 28 5.23 -8.24 -18.04
CA THR A 28 4.93 -9.61 -18.46
C THR A 28 5.27 -10.57 -17.31
N SER A 29 4.45 -11.58 -17.13
CA SER A 29 4.74 -12.70 -16.21
C SER A 29 5.62 -13.79 -16.85
N GLY A 30 6.13 -13.56 -18.07
CA GLY A 30 6.91 -14.53 -18.85
C GLY A 30 8.27 -13.98 -19.31
N THR A 31 8.97 -14.77 -20.14
CA THR A 31 10.33 -14.49 -20.63
C THR A 31 10.41 -13.45 -21.75
N MET A 32 9.30 -12.75 -22.06
CA MET A 32 9.31 -11.73 -23.12
C MET A 32 10.03 -10.46 -22.63
N THR A 33 11.04 -10.05 -23.39
CA THR A 33 11.89 -8.88 -23.04
C THR A 33 11.49 -7.59 -23.75
N SER A 34 10.75 -7.68 -24.86
CA SER A 34 10.30 -6.51 -25.63
C SER A 34 8.99 -6.77 -26.35
N TRP A 35 8.24 -5.72 -26.60
CA TRP A 35 6.99 -5.74 -27.33
C TRP A 35 7.00 -4.62 -28.37
N GLN A 36 6.42 -4.84 -29.57
CA GLN A 36 6.31 -3.81 -30.60
C GLN A 36 4.86 -3.31 -30.68
N ILE A 37 4.70 -1.99 -30.67
CA ILE A 37 3.43 -1.29 -30.85
C ILE A 37 3.65 -0.23 -31.92
N ASP A 38 2.91 -0.28 -33.01
CA ASP A 38 3.02 0.65 -34.15
C ASP A 38 4.45 0.79 -34.69
N GLY A 39 5.24 -0.29 -34.68
CA GLY A 39 6.63 -0.30 -35.13
C GLY A 39 7.66 0.22 -34.12
N GLU A 40 7.22 0.76 -32.99
CA GLU A 40 8.10 1.17 -31.89
C GLU A 40 8.24 0.05 -30.86
N THR A 41 9.47 -0.15 -30.37
CA THR A 41 9.76 -1.18 -29.36
C THR A 41 9.51 -0.63 -27.96
N VAL A 42 8.63 -1.29 -27.22
CA VAL A 42 8.36 -1.00 -25.80
C VAL A 42 9.08 -2.03 -24.93
N GLU A 43 9.93 -1.55 -24.03
CA GLU A 43 10.65 -2.43 -23.12
C GLU A 43 9.73 -2.96 -22.01
N THR A 44 10.00 -4.19 -21.57
CA THR A 44 9.29 -4.76 -20.43
C THR A 44 9.98 -4.38 -19.14
N GLU A 45 9.17 -3.95 -18.17
CA GLU A 45 9.64 -3.60 -16.83
C GLU A 45 9.30 -4.72 -15.84
N SER A 46 10.19 -4.95 -14.88
CA SER A 46 9.93 -5.91 -13.80
C SER A 46 8.96 -5.37 -12.74
N ASP A 47 8.90 -4.05 -12.62
CA ASP A 47 8.00 -3.36 -11.70
C ASP A 47 7.73 -1.92 -12.15
N PHE A 48 6.58 -1.37 -11.76
CA PHE A 48 6.28 0.06 -11.93
C PHE A 48 5.26 0.56 -10.90
N ILE A 49 5.12 1.88 -10.82
CA ILE A 49 4.12 2.49 -9.94
C ILE A 49 2.86 2.80 -10.74
N PHE A 50 1.78 2.07 -10.47
CA PHE A 50 0.47 2.28 -11.06
C PHE A 50 -0.50 2.83 -10.02
N LEU A 51 -1.11 3.99 -10.32
CA LEU A 51 -2.03 4.69 -9.40
C LEU A 51 -1.46 4.80 -7.97
N GLY A 52 -0.16 5.05 -7.86
CA GLY A 52 0.50 5.19 -6.57
C GLY A 52 0.83 3.89 -5.84
N SER A 53 0.55 2.70 -6.40
CA SER A 53 0.96 1.40 -5.86
C SER A 53 2.05 0.77 -6.73
N LYS A 54 3.06 0.20 -6.08
CA LYS A 54 4.11 -0.55 -6.77
C LYS A 54 3.59 -1.94 -7.13
N ILE A 55 3.59 -2.25 -8.42
CA ILE A 55 3.20 -3.55 -8.98
C ILE A 55 4.47 -4.22 -9.52
N THR A 56 4.62 -5.51 -9.27
CA THR A 56 5.73 -6.35 -9.73
C THR A 56 5.23 -7.47 -10.64
N ALA A 57 6.05 -7.90 -11.59
CA ALA A 57 5.71 -8.94 -12.57
C ALA A 57 5.40 -10.30 -11.91
N ASP A 58 6.05 -10.60 -10.78
CA ASP A 58 5.83 -11.82 -9.99
C ASP A 58 4.63 -11.74 -9.03
N GLY A 59 3.94 -10.59 -8.95
CA GLY A 59 2.83 -10.37 -8.04
C GLY A 59 3.23 -10.30 -6.56
N ASP A 60 4.53 -10.18 -6.22
CA ASP A 60 4.99 -10.08 -4.84
C ASP A 60 4.77 -8.68 -4.26
N CYS A 61 3.89 -8.61 -3.28
CA CYS A 61 3.54 -7.35 -2.60
C CYS A 61 4.58 -6.88 -1.56
N SER A 62 5.62 -7.67 -1.28
CA SER A 62 6.58 -7.38 -0.19
C SER A 62 7.27 -6.02 -0.37
N HIS A 63 7.59 -5.65 -1.60
CA HIS A 63 8.20 -4.35 -1.91
C HIS A 63 7.24 -3.19 -1.66
N GLU A 64 5.99 -3.33 -2.08
CA GLU A 64 4.96 -2.30 -1.84
C GLU A 64 4.64 -2.17 -0.35
N ILE A 65 4.49 -3.29 0.37
CA ILE A 65 4.28 -3.28 1.82
C ILE A 65 5.40 -2.51 2.53
N LYS A 66 6.66 -2.83 2.24
CA LYS A 66 7.82 -2.11 2.79
C LYS A 66 7.77 -0.61 2.49
N ARG A 67 7.45 -0.25 1.25
CA ARG A 67 7.32 1.14 0.80
C ARG A 67 6.22 1.88 1.58
N ARG A 68 5.06 1.25 1.76
CA ARG A 68 3.94 1.82 2.53
C ARG A 68 4.26 2.01 4.00
N LEU A 69 4.93 1.04 4.61
CA LEU A 69 5.41 1.17 5.99
C LEU A 69 6.39 2.33 6.15
N LEU A 70 7.28 2.56 5.18
CA LEU A 70 8.19 3.72 5.17
C LEU A 70 7.44 5.04 5.04
N LEU A 71 6.43 5.12 4.16
CA LEU A 71 5.56 6.29 4.03
C LEU A 71 4.81 6.56 5.34
N GLY A 72 4.24 5.53 5.96
CA GLY A 72 3.61 5.65 7.27
C GLY A 72 4.55 6.18 8.34
N ARG A 73 5.83 5.75 8.34
CA ARG A 73 6.85 6.32 9.25
C ARG A 73 7.12 7.79 9.00
N LYS A 74 7.15 8.25 7.75
CA LYS A 74 7.30 9.67 7.41
C LYS A 74 6.12 10.49 7.93
N VAL A 75 4.89 10.01 7.70
CA VAL A 75 3.69 10.69 8.24
C VAL A 75 3.72 10.73 9.77
N MET A 76 4.08 9.63 10.43
CA MET A 76 4.21 9.59 11.89
C MET A 76 5.26 10.57 12.41
N ALA A 77 6.36 10.77 11.68
CA ALA A 77 7.37 11.76 12.02
C ALA A 77 6.85 13.19 11.87
N ASN A 78 6.06 13.49 10.83
CA ASN A 78 5.45 14.79 10.63
C ASN A 78 4.43 15.15 11.72
N LEU A 79 3.82 14.15 12.37
CA LEU A 79 2.90 14.34 13.49
C LEU A 79 3.62 14.53 14.85
N ASP A 80 4.94 14.46 14.89
CA ASP A 80 5.70 14.39 16.15
C ASP A 80 5.45 15.59 17.08
N SER A 81 5.29 16.81 16.54
CA SER A 81 4.96 18.00 17.32
C SER A 81 3.61 17.88 18.03
N ILE A 82 2.59 17.41 17.29
CA ILE A 82 1.23 17.20 17.81
C ILE A 82 1.22 16.07 18.85
N LEU A 83 1.90 14.96 18.53
CA LEU A 83 1.98 13.81 19.42
C LEU A 83 2.75 14.12 20.72
N LYS A 84 3.65 15.10 20.69
CA LYS A 84 4.38 15.59 21.88
C LYS A 84 3.59 16.56 22.75
N SER A 85 2.57 17.22 22.22
CA SER A 85 1.75 18.16 23.00
C SER A 85 1.14 17.48 24.23
N ARG A 86 1.13 18.18 25.36
CA ARG A 86 0.50 17.72 26.61
C ARG A 86 -1.01 18.00 26.64
N ASP A 87 -1.46 18.96 25.85
CA ASP A 87 -2.85 19.40 25.80
C ASP A 87 -3.77 18.42 25.08
N ILE A 88 -3.17 17.48 24.31
CA ILE A 88 -3.91 16.49 23.55
C ILE A 88 -3.95 15.17 24.30
N THR A 89 -5.17 14.67 24.54
CA THR A 89 -5.39 13.41 25.26
C THR A 89 -4.83 12.21 24.51
N LEU A 90 -4.48 11.14 25.22
CA LEU A 90 -3.99 9.90 24.62
C LEU A 90 -4.99 9.33 23.62
N THR A 91 -6.27 9.33 23.96
CA THR A 91 -7.34 8.84 23.08
C THR A 91 -7.39 9.61 21.75
N THR A 92 -7.25 10.94 21.80
CA THR A 92 -7.21 11.77 20.58
C THR A 92 -5.97 11.48 19.75
N LYS A 93 -4.81 11.31 20.36
CA LYS A 93 -3.57 10.91 19.66
C LYS A 93 -3.71 9.55 18.97
N VAL A 94 -4.33 8.57 19.62
CA VAL A 94 -4.61 7.26 19.03
C VAL A 94 -5.53 7.39 17.80
N ARG A 95 -6.60 8.20 17.91
CA ARG A 95 -7.49 8.48 16.77
C ARG A 95 -6.75 9.15 15.62
N LEU A 96 -5.86 10.11 15.92
CA LEU A 96 -5.06 10.81 14.93
C LEU A 96 -4.13 9.86 14.15
N VAL A 97 -3.43 8.97 14.85
CA VAL A 97 -2.58 7.94 14.22
C VAL A 97 -3.41 7.04 13.30
N LYS A 98 -4.57 6.59 13.77
CA LYS A 98 -5.48 5.76 12.97
C LYS A 98 -6.05 6.48 11.75
N ALA A 99 -6.33 7.78 11.86
CA ALA A 99 -6.93 8.55 10.78
C ALA A 99 -5.90 9.04 9.74
N MET A 100 -4.66 9.28 10.13
CA MET A 100 -3.66 9.89 9.25
C MET A 100 -2.54 8.93 8.83
N VAL A 101 -2.09 8.05 9.71
CA VAL A 101 -0.96 7.15 9.43
C VAL A 101 -1.42 5.84 8.80
N PHE A 102 -2.45 5.21 9.38
CA PHE A 102 -2.91 3.90 8.92
C PHE A 102 -3.48 3.90 7.50
N PRO A 103 -4.26 4.91 7.03
CA PRO A 103 -4.73 4.95 5.65
C PRO A 103 -3.59 5.01 4.62
N VAL A 104 -2.49 5.68 4.93
CA VAL A 104 -1.30 5.73 4.07
C VAL A 104 -0.67 4.35 3.93
N VAL A 105 -0.62 3.59 5.03
CA VAL A 105 -0.10 2.21 5.03
C VAL A 105 -1.04 1.25 4.34
N MET A 106 -2.34 1.38 4.57
CA MET A 106 -3.37 0.49 4.03
C MET A 106 -3.72 0.73 2.56
N TYR A 107 -3.21 1.81 1.96
CA TYR A 107 -3.52 2.14 0.57
C TYR A 107 -3.13 0.99 -0.36
N GLY A 108 -4.08 0.51 -1.15
CA GLY A 108 -3.90 -0.62 -2.06
C GLY A 108 -3.87 -2.01 -1.41
N CYS A 109 -4.05 -2.11 -0.08
CA CYS A 109 -3.93 -3.38 0.65
C CYS A 109 -4.96 -4.45 0.23
N VAL A 110 -6.03 -4.06 -0.44
CA VAL A 110 -7.07 -4.99 -0.94
C VAL A 110 -6.51 -5.99 -1.94
N SER A 111 -5.50 -5.59 -2.72
CA SER A 111 -4.82 -6.45 -3.72
C SER A 111 -3.64 -7.25 -3.15
N TRP A 112 -3.22 -7.02 -1.91
CA TRP A 112 -2.01 -7.65 -1.39
C TRP A 112 -2.21 -9.10 -0.98
N THR A 113 -1.31 -9.97 -1.43
CA THR A 113 -1.13 -11.32 -0.87
C THR A 113 -0.11 -11.25 0.25
N VAL A 114 -0.59 -11.11 1.50
CA VAL A 114 0.29 -10.91 2.67
C VAL A 114 0.85 -12.24 3.13
N LYS A 115 2.17 -12.40 3.08
CA LYS A 115 2.90 -13.58 3.58
C LYS A 115 3.16 -13.43 5.09
N LYS A 116 3.53 -14.52 5.75
CA LYS A 116 3.81 -14.53 7.22
C LYS A 116 4.85 -13.47 7.63
N ALA A 117 5.88 -13.26 6.83
CA ALA A 117 6.92 -12.26 7.12
C ALA A 117 6.37 -10.82 7.06
N GLU A 118 5.44 -10.54 6.16
CA GLU A 118 4.79 -9.23 6.03
C GLU A 118 3.83 -8.97 7.18
N HIS A 119 3.09 -9.98 7.64
CA HIS A 119 2.27 -9.87 8.87
C HIS A 119 3.12 -9.40 10.06
N GLN A 120 4.29 -10.02 10.25
CA GLN A 120 5.21 -9.62 11.31
C GLN A 120 5.72 -8.18 11.14
N ARG A 121 5.97 -7.73 9.90
CA ARG A 121 6.41 -6.35 9.63
C ARG A 121 5.32 -5.33 9.92
N ILE A 122 4.07 -5.63 9.52
CA ILE A 122 2.91 -4.77 9.78
C ILE A 122 2.66 -4.66 11.28
N TYR A 123 2.66 -5.77 12.00
CA TYR A 123 2.55 -5.80 13.45
C TYR A 123 3.66 -5.00 14.16
N THR A 124 4.91 -5.20 13.73
CA THR A 124 6.06 -4.47 14.28
C THR A 124 5.95 -2.96 14.03
N PHE A 125 5.46 -2.56 12.86
CA PHE A 125 5.20 -1.15 12.54
C PHE A 125 4.12 -0.57 13.43
N GLU A 126 3.01 -1.26 13.64
CA GLU A 126 1.93 -0.82 14.53
C GLU A 126 2.46 -0.60 15.95
N LEU A 127 3.19 -1.56 16.49
CA LEU A 127 3.83 -1.43 17.80
C LEU A 127 4.82 -0.27 17.86
N TRP A 128 5.58 -0.03 16.79
CA TRP A 128 6.47 1.13 16.71
C TRP A 128 5.70 2.44 16.78
N CYS A 129 4.55 2.56 16.11
CA CYS A 129 3.68 3.73 16.22
C CYS A 129 3.23 3.97 17.67
N TRP A 130 2.78 2.91 18.35
CA TRP A 130 2.30 3.00 19.73
C TRP A 130 3.41 3.33 20.72
N ARG A 131 4.57 2.72 20.58
CA ARG A 131 5.74 3.05 21.42
C ARG A 131 6.18 4.49 21.23
N ARG A 132 6.21 4.98 19.98
CA ARG A 132 6.54 6.38 19.70
C ARG A 132 5.51 7.34 20.32
N LEU A 133 4.22 7.03 20.22
CA LEU A 133 3.15 7.81 20.82
C LEU A 133 3.27 7.88 22.34
N LEU A 134 3.59 6.76 23.01
CA LEU A 134 3.83 6.69 24.46
C LEU A 134 5.24 7.16 24.86
N ARG A 135 6.11 7.51 23.93
CA ARG A 135 7.52 7.87 24.16
C ARG A 135 8.31 6.78 24.90
N VAL A 136 7.99 5.52 24.62
CA VAL A 136 8.67 4.36 25.19
C VAL A 136 9.78 3.91 24.27
N PRO A 137 11.07 4.11 24.62
CA PRO A 137 12.18 3.66 23.80
C PRO A 137 12.24 2.13 23.76
N TRP A 138 12.88 1.57 22.72
CA TRP A 138 13.06 0.12 22.58
C TRP A 138 13.87 -0.49 23.73
N THR A 139 14.78 0.30 24.32
CA THR A 139 15.59 -0.09 25.46
C THR A 139 14.77 -0.25 26.75
N ALA A 140 13.59 0.35 26.84
CA ALA A 140 12.70 0.16 27.97
C ALA A 140 12.18 -1.29 27.98
N LYS A 141 12.33 -1.98 29.10
CA LYS A 141 11.87 -3.37 29.31
C LYS A 141 10.33 -3.47 29.45
N ARG A 142 9.58 -2.75 28.59
CA ARG A 142 8.12 -2.84 28.55
C ARG A 142 7.66 -3.84 27.51
N SER A 143 6.80 -4.78 27.90
CA SER A 143 6.23 -5.78 26.99
C SER A 143 5.28 -5.13 25.99
N ASN A 144 5.11 -5.75 24.81
CA ASN A 144 4.17 -5.31 23.79
C ASN A 144 2.72 -5.33 24.31
N GLN A 145 2.38 -6.34 25.13
CA GLN A 145 1.06 -6.42 25.77
C GLN A 145 0.78 -5.24 26.69
N SER A 146 1.79 -4.79 27.47
CA SER A 146 1.66 -3.58 28.31
C SER A 146 1.38 -2.33 27.49
N ILE A 147 2.06 -2.18 26.33
CA ILE A 147 1.82 -1.07 25.40
C ILE A 147 0.40 -1.09 24.85
N LEU A 148 -0.03 -2.24 24.34
CA LEU A 148 -1.39 -2.40 23.78
C LEU A 148 -2.49 -2.22 24.82
N LYS A 149 -2.27 -2.67 26.05
CA LYS A 149 -3.22 -2.48 27.16
C LYS A 149 -3.40 -1.01 27.53
N GLU A 150 -2.34 -0.22 27.44
CA GLU A 150 -2.39 1.24 27.72
C GLU A 150 -3.04 2.00 26.57
N ILE A 151 -2.65 1.70 25.33
CA ILE A 151 -3.18 2.36 24.12
C ILE A 151 -4.66 2.04 23.90
N ARG A 152 -5.06 0.78 24.13
CA ARG A 152 -6.41 0.27 23.85
C ARG A 152 -6.86 0.62 22.42
N PRO A 153 -6.15 0.14 21.40
CA PRO A 153 -6.43 0.56 20.01
C PRO A 153 -7.81 0.14 19.53
N GLY A 154 -8.47 -0.81 20.19
CA GLY A 154 -9.76 -1.39 19.80
C GLY A 154 -9.61 -2.35 18.63
N CYS A 155 -9.08 -1.89 17.50
CA CYS A 155 -8.86 -2.67 16.28
C CYS A 155 -7.41 -2.49 15.83
N SER A 156 -6.72 -3.59 15.52
CA SER A 156 -5.36 -3.58 15.02
C SER A 156 -5.28 -3.11 13.57
N LEU A 157 -4.08 -2.74 13.10
CA LEU A 157 -3.86 -2.37 11.70
C LEU A 157 -4.21 -3.53 10.75
N GLU A 158 -3.85 -4.76 11.10
CA GLU A 158 -4.18 -5.94 10.30
C GLU A 158 -5.69 -6.20 10.23
N GLU A 159 -6.41 -6.05 11.34
CA GLU A 159 -7.88 -6.18 11.35
C GLU A 159 -8.54 -5.10 10.49
N MET A 160 -8.01 -3.88 10.47
CA MET A 160 -8.49 -2.81 9.59
C MET A 160 -8.25 -3.15 8.12
N MET A 161 -7.09 -3.69 7.77
CA MET A 161 -6.77 -4.17 6.41
C MET A 161 -7.70 -5.30 6.00
N LEU A 162 -7.95 -6.27 6.88
CA LEU A 162 -8.87 -7.38 6.61
C LEU A 162 -10.30 -6.89 6.38
N LYS A 163 -10.78 -5.94 7.19
CA LYS A 163 -12.09 -5.32 6.98
C LYS A 163 -12.21 -4.69 5.60
N LEU A 164 -11.20 -3.94 5.15
CA LEU A 164 -11.20 -3.34 3.81
C LEU A 164 -11.25 -4.40 2.71
N LYS A 165 -10.48 -5.48 2.84
CA LYS A 165 -10.50 -6.60 1.89
C LYS A 165 -11.89 -7.25 1.82
N LEU A 166 -12.49 -7.53 2.96
CA LEU A 166 -13.83 -8.14 3.03
C LEU A 166 -14.91 -7.22 2.45
N GLN A 167 -14.84 -5.91 2.70
CA GLN A 167 -15.75 -4.93 2.11
C GLN A 167 -15.61 -4.89 0.59
N TYR A 168 -14.39 -4.87 0.07
CA TYR A 168 -14.13 -4.89 -1.38
C TYR A 168 -14.65 -6.18 -2.02
N PHE A 169 -14.34 -7.33 -1.43
CA PHE A 169 -14.82 -8.63 -1.90
C PHE A 169 -16.35 -8.71 -1.89
N SER A 170 -17.00 -8.28 -0.83
CA SER A 170 -18.45 -8.23 -0.71
C SER A 170 -19.11 -7.31 -1.77
N HIS A 171 -18.43 -6.21 -2.14
CA HIS A 171 -18.87 -5.33 -3.21
C HIS A 171 -18.77 -6.00 -4.59
N LEU A 172 -17.67 -6.71 -4.87
CA LEU A 172 -17.50 -7.46 -6.12
C LEU A 172 -18.56 -8.56 -6.29
N MET A 173 -18.86 -9.28 -5.22
CA MET A 173 -19.86 -10.37 -5.27
C MET A 173 -21.27 -9.84 -5.56
N ARG A 174 -21.64 -8.66 -5.06
CA ARG A 174 -22.95 -8.03 -5.34
C ARG A 174 -23.12 -7.55 -6.78
N LYS A 175 -22.03 -7.23 -7.49
CA LYS A 175 -22.10 -6.82 -8.90
C LYS A 175 -22.35 -7.97 -9.88
N LYS A 176 -22.27 -9.23 -9.43
CA LYS A 176 -22.47 -10.43 -10.24
C LYS A 176 -23.90 -10.99 -10.15
N SER A 177 -24.76 -10.39 -9.36
CA SER A 177 -26.21 -10.66 -9.30
C SER A 177 -26.96 -9.55 -10.01
#